data_9b1c8b39d1d1a478d0d06d1f785d9264
#
_entry.id   9b1c8b39d1d1a478d0d06d1f785d9264
#
_cell.length_a   1.000
_cell.length_b   1.000
_cell.length_c   1.000
_cell.angle_alpha   90.00
_cell.angle_beta   90.00
_cell.angle_gamma   90.00
#
_symmetry.space_group_name_H-M   'P 1'
#
loop_
_entity.id
_entity.type
_entity.pdbx_description
1 polymer ?
#
loop_
_entity_poly.entity_id
_entity_poly.type
_entity_poly.pdbx_seq_one_letter_code
_entity_poly.pdbx_strand_id
1 'polypeptide(L)'
;MKILDKLFNRKKDLPPEKETKPPTEFKPQPQIILEDKKFIENSLLFDGEWYCKTYGFGKYLDAANHYLKIGWREGKDPSPFFSTADYLKKNPDVAGGDMNPLLHFEKFGFKENRYRAEIEQVLPKILERHPECKTEMHNGLLRIRITNACNAKCRYCGVRCTFGEEKNHAMNPAWYYELCRPIYDKIGVVLITGGDAFFAKESYNYMKFMSENFPQITLMTESNGIAFNEKFQQLALKNLFKTHFSINASTPEIFAKSCWDSDDSATAKKMFPIMIRNIKNYLAKLEAEDKLCFAPDLSMVINKDNADDILDFVELALKLHAGFIVFFFDYTENDMSGEFFTNPAVARPAMKTLMELERVLAEKIIIYCRLWVPSGEAYDLQQEVESIPIAQLNSKYEKILKLAEGRCVLDEWKKRNEFRRKAGKIEFSLVDDIAPTLHLKQETDREICFAPWNEIDLYPDGRMDFCCWFEPTLNLKNFIEHDAAGKEFVDWDKVLNSFEYAFARYRILRDDFRGCQVCCPMNSVKSPVESITKYNVDRFRS
;
A
#
# COMPACT_ATOMS: atom_id res chain seq x y z
N MET A 1 -31.52 -4.76 -27.42
CA MET A 1 -32.42 -3.62 -27.56
C MET A 1 -33.90 -4.06 -27.53
N LYS A 2 -34.28 -4.99 -26.63
CA LYS A 2 -35.68 -5.46 -26.42
C LYS A 2 -36.02 -5.74 -24.95
N ILE A 3 -35.16 -5.34 -24.00
CA ILE A 3 -35.37 -5.54 -22.55
C ILE A 3 -35.57 -4.21 -21.80
N LEU A 4 -35.20 -3.08 -22.38
CA LEU A 4 -35.36 -1.75 -21.76
C LEU A 4 -36.75 -1.11 -21.99
N ASP A 5 -37.52 -1.54 -22.95
CA ASP A 5 -38.85 -0.98 -23.24
C ASP A 5 -39.98 -1.51 -22.36
N LYS A 6 -39.69 -2.47 -21.46
CA LYS A 6 -40.72 -3.01 -20.54
C LYS A 6 -40.73 -2.35 -19.14
N LEU A 7 -39.81 -1.44 -18.87
CA LEU A 7 -39.70 -0.77 -17.56
C LEU A 7 -40.31 0.63 -17.49
N PHE A 8 -40.70 1.21 -18.64
CA PHE A 8 -41.22 2.60 -18.67
C PHE A 8 -42.69 2.79 -19.02
N ASN A 9 -43.49 1.71 -19.20
CA ASN A 9 -44.92 1.83 -19.50
C ASN A 9 -45.82 1.08 -18.51
N ARG A 10 -45.83 1.56 -17.23
CA ARG A 10 -46.94 1.32 -16.31
C ARG A 10 -47.31 2.61 -15.59
N LYS A 11 -48.01 3.48 -16.28
CA LYS A 11 -48.92 4.45 -15.67
C LYS A 11 -50.34 3.94 -15.93
N LYS A 12 -50.98 3.49 -14.86
CA LYS A 12 -52.42 3.60 -14.53
C LYS A 12 -52.77 2.48 -13.56
N ASP A 13 -53.33 2.92 -12.48
CA ASP A 13 -54.11 2.30 -11.41
C ASP A 13 -53.47 2.50 -10.04
N LEU A 14 -53.73 3.72 -9.49
CA LEU A 14 -53.57 4.02 -8.08
C LEU A 14 -54.86 3.59 -7.38
N PRO A 15 -54.79 2.72 -6.35
CA PRO A 15 -55.89 2.56 -5.39
C PRO A 15 -55.93 3.74 -4.42
N PRO A 16 -57.08 3.99 -3.74
CA PRO A 16 -57.30 5.19 -2.95
C PRO A 16 -56.38 5.32 -1.73
N GLU A 17 -56.03 6.56 -1.40
CA GLU A 17 -55.22 6.96 -0.27
C GLU A 17 -55.68 6.28 1.02
N LYS A 18 -54.80 5.45 1.59
CA LYS A 18 -54.92 5.05 3.01
C LYS A 18 -54.22 6.10 3.87
N GLU A 19 -54.89 6.55 4.88
CA GLU A 19 -54.37 7.41 5.94
C GLU A 19 -52.97 7.01 6.36
N THR A 20 -52.02 7.90 6.13
CA THR A 20 -50.62 7.72 6.55
C THR A 20 -50.55 7.89 8.08
N LYS A 21 -50.26 6.79 8.76
CA LYS A 21 -49.75 6.88 10.13
C LYS A 21 -48.47 7.74 10.14
N PRO A 22 -48.23 8.58 11.17
CA PRO A 22 -47.03 9.36 11.27
C PRO A 22 -45.79 8.43 11.18
N PRO A 23 -44.68 8.89 10.58
CA PRO A 23 -43.49 8.06 10.43
C PRO A 23 -43.06 7.58 11.83
N THR A 24 -42.95 6.27 11.98
CA THR A 24 -42.32 5.66 13.14
C THR A 24 -40.93 6.25 13.32
N GLU A 25 -40.67 6.86 14.48
CA GLU A 25 -39.34 7.34 14.88
C GLU A 25 -38.30 6.26 14.55
N PHE A 26 -37.42 6.57 13.61
CA PHE A 26 -36.27 5.73 13.28
C PHE A 26 -35.31 5.80 14.47
N LYS A 27 -35.40 4.85 15.39
CA LYS A 27 -34.38 4.68 16.44
C LYS A 27 -33.16 4.06 15.81
N PRO A 28 -32.06 4.81 15.66
CA PRO A 28 -30.83 4.23 15.12
C PRO A 28 -30.36 3.08 16.02
N GLN A 29 -29.89 2.00 15.41
CA GLN A 29 -29.39 0.85 16.15
C GLN A 29 -28.20 1.27 17.03
N PRO A 30 -28.01 0.72 18.23
CA PRO A 30 -26.92 1.09 19.15
C PRO A 30 -25.53 1.02 18.53
N GLN A 31 -25.32 0.12 17.58
CA GLN A 31 -24.06 -0.07 16.87
C GLN A 31 -23.71 1.10 15.94
N ILE A 32 -24.68 1.66 15.23
CA ILE A 32 -24.51 2.85 14.35
C ILE A 32 -24.11 4.07 15.18
N ILE A 33 -24.69 4.25 16.36
CA ILE A 33 -24.37 5.38 17.25
C ILE A 33 -22.94 5.28 17.79
N LEU A 34 -22.45 4.08 18.05
CA LEU A 34 -21.09 3.84 18.55
C LEU A 34 -20.05 4.15 17.45
N GLU A 35 -20.36 3.80 16.21
CA GLU A 35 -19.51 4.07 15.05
C GLU A 35 -19.43 5.58 14.76
N ASP A 36 -20.55 6.27 14.70
CA ASP A 36 -20.63 7.71 14.50
C ASP A 36 -19.89 8.50 15.60
N LYS A 37 -19.96 8.04 16.85
CA LYS A 37 -19.20 8.61 17.96
C LYS A 37 -17.70 8.50 17.74
N LYS A 38 -17.20 7.33 17.28
CA LYS A 38 -15.78 7.14 16.95
C LYS A 38 -15.31 8.07 15.83
N PHE A 39 -16.17 8.37 14.84
CA PHE A 39 -15.85 9.37 13.82
C PHE A 39 -15.56 10.75 14.44
N ILE A 40 -16.35 11.17 15.42
CA ILE A 40 -16.14 12.45 16.11
C ILE A 40 -14.89 12.38 17.01
N GLU A 41 -14.74 11.34 17.84
CA GLU A 41 -13.62 11.20 18.77
C GLU A 41 -12.25 11.15 18.06
N ASN A 42 -12.21 10.55 16.87
CA ASN A 42 -11.00 10.43 16.05
C ASN A 42 -10.86 11.54 15.01
N SER A 43 -11.67 12.60 15.08
CA SER A 43 -11.52 13.76 14.21
C SER A 43 -10.44 14.71 14.72
N LEU A 44 -9.54 15.14 13.82
CA LEU A 44 -8.56 16.20 14.08
C LEU A 44 -9.23 17.56 14.36
N LEU A 45 -10.50 17.69 14.00
CA LEU A 45 -11.32 18.90 14.17
C LEU A 45 -12.23 18.85 15.40
N PHE A 46 -12.10 17.82 16.25
CA PHE A 46 -12.82 17.67 17.51
C PHE A 46 -11.87 17.78 18.70
N ASP A 47 -12.22 18.63 19.68
CA ASP A 47 -11.48 18.79 20.92
C ASP A 47 -12.44 18.71 22.11
N GLY A 48 -12.55 17.53 22.70
CA GLY A 48 -13.49 17.29 23.81
C GLY A 48 -13.18 18.09 25.06
N GLU A 49 -11.89 18.36 25.35
CA GLU A 49 -11.47 19.17 26.50
C GLU A 49 -11.86 20.64 26.30
N TRP A 50 -11.52 21.20 25.16
CA TRP A 50 -11.90 22.55 24.76
C TRP A 50 -13.43 22.70 24.77
N TYR A 51 -14.15 21.70 24.21
CA TYR A 51 -15.62 21.69 24.17
C TYR A 51 -16.22 21.79 25.56
N CYS A 52 -15.81 20.92 26.49
CA CYS A 52 -16.28 20.93 27.85
C CYS A 52 -15.99 22.27 28.57
N LYS A 53 -14.78 22.78 28.40
CA LYS A 53 -14.34 24.04 29.01
C LYS A 53 -15.12 25.24 28.44
N THR A 54 -15.29 25.32 27.14
CA THR A 54 -15.92 26.43 26.42
C THR A 54 -17.39 26.56 26.78
N TYR A 55 -18.09 25.43 26.88
CA TYR A 55 -19.53 25.43 27.13
C TYR A 55 -19.90 25.15 28.60
N GLY A 56 -18.95 25.16 29.51
CA GLY A 56 -19.19 25.03 30.94
C GLY A 56 -19.63 23.64 31.41
N PHE A 57 -19.30 22.60 30.66
CA PHE A 57 -19.59 21.21 31.03
C PHE A 57 -18.53 20.64 31.99
N GLY A 58 -19.00 19.79 32.91
CA GLY A 58 -18.08 19.06 33.78
C GLY A 58 -17.27 18.01 33.05
N LYS A 59 -16.08 17.63 33.62
CA LYS A 59 -15.15 16.67 33.05
C LYS A 59 -15.70 15.25 32.81
N TYR A 60 -16.86 14.94 33.33
CA TYR A 60 -17.53 13.64 33.15
C TYR A 60 -18.49 13.62 31.96
N LEU A 61 -18.67 14.76 31.25
CA LEU A 61 -19.49 14.77 30.05
C LEU A 61 -18.79 13.98 28.93
N ASP A 62 -19.52 13.08 28.29
CA ASP A 62 -19.13 12.51 27.01
C ASP A 62 -19.30 13.56 25.90
N ALA A 63 -18.27 14.37 25.71
CA ALA A 63 -18.30 15.53 24.82
C ALA A 63 -18.62 15.16 23.38
N ALA A 64 -18.06 14.04 22.87
CA ALA A 64 -18.31 13.57 21.51
C ALA A 64 -19.77 13.17 21.31
N ASN A 65 -20.33 12.42 22.25
CA ASN A 65 -21.74 12.02 22.20
C ASN A 65 -22.69 13.22 22.37
N HIS A 66 -22.35 14.18 23.25
CA HIS A 66 -23.13 15.39 23.41
C HIS A 66 -23.14 16.24 22.12
N TYR A 67 -21.93 16.47 21.53
CA TYR A 67 -21.84 17.22 20.28
C TYR A 67 -22.57 16.49 19.15
N LEU A 68 -22.39 15.17 19.04
CA LEU A 68 -23.02 14.35 18.00
C LEU A 68 -24.54 14.44 18.02
N LYS A 69 -25.16 14.44 19.22
CA LYS A 69 -26.63 14.35 19.37
C LYS A 69 -27.33 15.69 19.57
N ILE A 70 -26.71 16.60 20.27
CA ILE A 70 -27.39 17.82 20.80
C ILE A 70 -26.61 19.08 20.41
N GLY A 71 -25.33 19.15 20.75
CA GLY A 71 -24.55 20.38 20.73
C GLY A 71 -24.50 21.08 19.37
N TRP A 72 -24.41 20.35 18.27
CA TRP A 72 -24.42 20.97 16.95
C TRP A 72 -25.75 21.65 16.60
N ARG A 73 -26.90 21.11 17.09
CA ARG A 73 -28.23 21.72 16.92
C ARG A 73 -28.40 22.98 17.75
N GLU A 74 -27.65 23.09 18.84
CA GLU A 74 -27.56 24.29 19.66
C GLU A 74 -26.52 25.31 19.11
N GLY A 75 -25.96 25.05 17.94
CA GLY A 75 -24.95 25.90 17.30
C GLY A 75 -23.57 25.86 17.96
N LYS A 76 -23.30 24.84 18.79
CA LYS A 76 -21.97 24.67 19.41
C LYS A 76 -20.94 24.15 18.39
N ASP A 77 -19.74 24.68 18.44
CA ASP A 77 -18.62 24.22 17.66
C ASP A 77 -17.90 23.06 18.36
N PRO A 78 -17.35 22.07 17.63
CA PRO A 78 -16.67 20.92 18.21
C PRO A 78 -15.24 21.23 18.70
N SER A 79 -14.64 22.31 18.16
CA SER A 79 -13.32 22.80 18.48
C SER A 79 -13.14 24.24 17.97
N PRO A 80 -12.02 24.93 18.26
CA PRO A 80 -11.71 26.22 17.64
C PRO A 80 -11.36 26.12 16.14
N PHE A 81 -11.30 24.93 15.59
CA PHE A 81 -10.86 24.66 14.21
C PHE A 81 -11.99 24.34 13.24
N PHE A 82 -13.23 24.18 13.73
CA PHE A 82 -14.38 23.87 12.91
C PHE A 82 -15.62 24.63 13.41
N SER A 83 -16.18 25.45 12.54
CA SER A 83 -17.42 26.15 12.85
C SER A 83 -18.64 25.42 12.30
N THR A 84 -19.48 24.92 13.21
CA THR A 84 -20.76 24.28 12.91
C THR A 84 -21.64 25.17 12.05
N ALA A 85 -21.81 26.45 12.47
CA ALA A 85 -22.67 27.41 11.79
C ALA A 85 -22.16 27.77 10.38
N ASP A 86 -20.83 27.98 10.23
CA ASP A 86 -20.25 28.32 8.94
C ASP A 86 -20.30 27.13 7.97
N TYR A 87 -20.01 25.91 8.46
CA TYR A 87 -20.13 24.71 7.65
C TYR A 87 -21.55 24.52 7.10
N LEU A 88 -22.57 24.63 7.94
CA LEU A 88 -23.97 24.50 7.52
C LEU A 88 -24.39 25.60 6.56
N LYS A 89 -23.92 26.83 6.77
CA LYS A 89 -24.19 27.96 5.86
C LYS A 89 -23.62 27.70 4.46
N LYS A 90 -22.43 27.11 4.38
CA LYS A 90 -21.75 26.80 3.10
C LYS A 90 -22.28 25.53 2.45
N ASN A 91 -22.95 24.67 3.20
CA ASN A 91 -23.51 23.41 2.74
C ASN A 91 -25.02 23.33 3.04
N PRO A 92 -25.87 24.05 2.28
CA PRO A 92 -27.32 24.07 2.51
C PRO A 92 -28.01 22.71 2.40
N ASP A 93 -27.44 21.80 1.60
CA ASP A 93 -27.88 20.40 1.48
C ASP A 93 -27.71 19.64 2.80
N VAL A 94 -26.65 19.90 3.54
CA VAL A 94 -26.40 19.33 4.88
C VAL A 94 -27.29 19.99 5.92
N ALA A 95 -27.46 21.32 5.83
CA ALA A 95 -28.30 22.08 6.74
C ALA A 95 -29.78 21.68 6.67
N GLY A 96 -30.25 21.24 5.50
CA GLY A 96 -31.61 20.71 5.31
C GLY A 96 -31.82 19.27 5.79
N GLY A 97 -30.75 18.60 6.19
CA GLY A 97 -30.75 17.22 6.69
C GLY A 97 -30.66 17.14 8.22
N ASP A 98 -30.66 15.92 8.74
CA ASP A 98 -30.52 15.63 10.17
C ASP A 98 -29.15 15.04 10.55
N MET A 99 -28.13 15.27 9.71
CA MET A 99 -26.77 14.79 9.94
C MET A 99 -25.92 15.85 10.65
N ASN A 100 -25.17 15.42 11.67
CA ASN A 100 -24.20 16.28 12.34
C ASN A 100 -23.14 16.80 11.32
N PRO A 101 -22.85 18.12 11.30
CA PRO A 101 -21.98 18.72 10.27
C PRO A 101 -20.53 18.20 10.31
N LEU A 102 -19.93 17.96 11.47
CA LEU A 102 -18.60 17.37 11.54
C LEU A 102 -18.62 15.89 11.11
N LEU A 103 -19.67 15.13 11.48
CA LEU A 103 -19.83 13.77 11.02
C LEU A 103 -20.01 13.72 9.49
N HIS A 104 -20.76 14.65 8.92
CA HIS A 104 -20.89 14.77 7.47
C HIS A 104 -19.53 15.07 6.82
N PHE A 105 -18.79 16.04 7.38
CA PHE A 105 -17.45 16.37 6.89
C PHE A 105 -16.53 15.13 6.91
N GLU A 106 -16.50 14.40 8.01
CA GLU A 106 -15.68 13.19 8.19
C GLU A 106 -16.03 12.05 7.24
N LYS A 107 -17.31 11.87 6.93
CA LYS A 107 -17.79 10.77 6.09
C LYS A 107 -17.73 11.10 4.59
N PHE A 108 -18.05 12.34 4.24
CA PHE A 108 -18.28 12.77 2.85
C PHE A 108 -17.54 14.05 2.48
N GLY A 109 -17.72 15.10 3.28
CA GLY A 109 -17.28 16.47 2.96
C GLY A 109 -15.78 16.59 2.71
N PHE A 110 -14.97 15.82 3.42
CA PHE A 110 -13.52 15.76 3.18
C PHE A 110 -13.19 15.27 1.76
N LYS A 111 -13.78 14.16 1.32
CA LYS A 111 -13.59 13.62 -0.05
C LYS A 111 -14.18 14.54 -1.13
N GLU A 112 -15.21 15.30 -0.79
CA GLU A 112 -15.87 16.26 -1.67
C GLU A 112 -15.20 17.64 -1.69
N ASN A 113 -14.04 17.80 -1.05
CA ASN A 113 -13.34 19.09 -0.90
C ASN A 113 -14.15 20.22 -0.25
N ARG A 114 -15.17 19.88 0.53
CA ARG A 114 -15.95 20.86 1.25
C ARG A 114 -15.15 21.45 2.41
N TYR A 115 -15.31 22.75 2.67
CA TYR A 115 -14.70 23.46 3.80
C TYR A 115 -13.15 23.48 3.79
N ARG A 116 -12.52 23.18 2.66
CA ARG A 116 -11.05 23.05 2.54
C ARG A 116 -10.32 24.35 2.86
N ALA A 117 -10.76 25.45 2.28
CA ALA A 117 -10.08 26.75 2.46
C ALA A 117 -10.06 27.20 3.93
N GLU A 118 -11.14 26.91 4.68
CA GLU A 118 -11.25 27.23 6.10
C GLU A 118 -10.29 26.38 6.93
N ILE A 119 -10.19 25.10 6.60
CA ILE A 119 -9.27 24.20 7.29
C ILE A 119 -7.82 24.57 7.00
N GLU A 120 -7.47 24.90 5.77
CA GLU A 120 -6.14 25.37 5.41
C GLU A 120 -5.71 26.62 6.18
N GLN A 121 -6.65 27.53 6.49
CA GLN A 121 -6.37 28.73 7.30
C GLN A 121 -6.05 28.38 8.77
N VAL A 122 -6.65 27.36 9.31
CA VAL A 122 -6.46 26.96 10.72
C VAL A 122 -5.43 25.83 10.89
N LEU A 123 -5.00 25.21 9.80
CA LEU A 123 -4.05 24.09 9.81
C LEU A 123 -2.76 24.37 10.61
N PRO A 124 -2.11 25.54 10.51
CA PRO A 124 -0.94 25.84 11.33
C PRO A 124 -1.21 25.72 12.83
N LYS A 125 -2.36 26.20 13.29
CA LYS A 125 -2.78 26.12 14.71
C LYS A 125 -3.13 24.69 15.12
N ILE A 126 -3.73 23.90 14.20
CA ILE A 126 -3.98 22.48 14.41
C ILE A 126 -2.65 21.75 14.62
N LEU A 127 -1.66 22.00 13.76
CA LEU A 127 -0.34 21.37 13.85
C LEU A 127 0.50 21.86 15.04
N GLU A 128 0.27 23.07 15.55
CA GLU A 128 0.84 23.52 16.82
C GLU A 128 0.29 22.73 18.02
N ARG A 129 -1.02 22.43 17.98
CA ARG A 129 -1.69 21.66 19.03
C ARG A 129 -1.39 20.16 18.95
N HIS A 130 -1.15 19.66 17.74
CA HIS A 130 -0.87 18.27 17.42
C HIS A 130 0.48 18.13 16.71
N PRO A 131 1.61 18.39 17.40
CA PRO A 131 2.95 18.33 16.81
C PRO A 131 3.30 16.91 16.33
N GLU A 132 2.69 15.87 16.92
CA GLU A 132 2.80 14.49 16.49
C GLU A 132 2.29 14.22 15.06
N CYS A 133 1.46 15.14 14.54
CA CYS A 133 0.94 15.07 13.16
C CYS A 133 1.85 15.76 12.14
N LYS A 134 2.96 16.40 12.57
CA LYS A 134 3.97 16.96 11.67
C LYS A 134 4.99 15.91 11.24
N THR A 135 5.65 16.16 10.12
CA THR A 135 6.86 15.44 9.71
C THR A 135 7.86 16.36 9.03
N GLU A 136 9.14 16.05 9.25
CA GLU A 136 10.26 16.63 8.50
C GLU A 136 10.85 15.62 7.51
N MET A 137 10.32 14.41 7.44
CA MET A 137 10.79 13.27 6.65
C MET A 137 12.32 13.15 6.57
N HIS A 138 12.83 12.00 7.00
CA HIS A 138 14.26 11.68 6.92
C HIS A 138 14.43 10.25 6.41
N ASN A 139 15.30 10.07 5.41
CA ASN A 139 15.52 8.79 4.74
C ASN A 139 14.19 8.15 4.25
N GLY A 140 13.29 9.00 3.76
CA GLY A 140 11.97 8.56 3.32
C GLY A 140 12.00 7.70 2.07
N LEU A 141 10.84 7.12 1.76
CA LEU A 141 10.60 6.38 0.52
C LEU A 141 9.79 7.26 -0.45
N LEU A 142 10.32 7.48 -1.64
CA LEU A 142 9.56 8.01 -2.77
C LEU A 142 9.27 6.87 -3.74
N ARG A 143 8.01 6.47 -3.81
CA ARG A 143 7.53 5.60 -4.89
C ARG A 143 7.12 6.46 -6.08
N ILE A 144 7.72 6.21 -7.22
CA ILE A 144 7.45 6.98 -8.43
C ILE A 144 7.00 6.05 -9.56
N ARG A 145 5.85 6.37 -10.12
CA ARG A 145 5.25 5.64 -11.24
C ARG A 145 5.44 6.45 -12.51
N ILE A 146 6.61 6.29 -13.13
CA ILE A 146 6.98 7.10 -14.31
C ILE A 146 5.98 6.90 -15.47
N THR A 147 5.40 5.70 -15.58
CA THR A 147 4.45 5.35 -16.64
C THR A 147 3.51 4.24 -16.23
N ASN A 148 2.33 4.19 -16.85
CA ASN A 148 1.44 3.03 -16.80
C ASN A 148 1.66 2.06 -17.97
N ALA A 149 2.60 2.35 -18.87
CA ALA A 149 2.94 1.46 -19.98
C ALA A 149 3.67 0.21 -19.48
N CYS A 150 3.21 -0.96 -19.96
CA CYS A 150 3.79 -2.25 -19.63
C CYS A 150 3.81 -3.15 -20.86
N ASN A 151 4.84 -4.00 -20.96
CA ASN A 151 4.97 -5.03 -22.00
C ASN A 151 4.32 -6.36 -21.62
N ALA A 152 3.66 -6.44 -20.47
CA ALA A 152 2.91 -7.60 -20.00
C ALA A 152 1.41 -7.28 -19.89
N LYS A 153 0.57 -8.33 -19.96
CA LYS A 153 -0.90 -8.25 -19.88
C LYS A 153 -1.40 -9.10 -18.71
N CYS A 154 -0.91 -8.79 -17.51
CA CYS A 154 -1.30 -9.56 -16.33
C CYS A 154 -2.76 -9.31 -15.98
N ARG A 155 -3.56 -10.37 -15.84
CA ARG A 155 -5.01 -10.30 -15.56
C ARG A 155 -5.33 -9.72 -14.19
N TYR A 156 -4.44 -9.90 -13.21
CA TYR A 156 -4.55 -9.38 -11.85
C TYR A 156 -3.74 -8.09 -11.62
N CYS A 157 -3.37 -7.37 -12.67
CA CYS A 157 -2.55 -6.17 -12.54
C CYS A 157 -3.34 -5.01 -11.92
N GLY A 158 -2.98 -4.58 -10.71
CA GLY A 158 -3.61 -3.46 -10.02
C GLY A 158 -3.50 -2.13 -10.78
N VAL A 159 -2.37 -1.87 -11.44
CA VAL A 159 -2.19 -0.69 -12.29
C VAL A 159 -3.18 -0.71 -13.46
N ARG A 160 -3.36 -1.87 -14.11
CA ARG A 160 -4.31 -2.04 -15.21
C ARG A 160 -5.75 -1.92 -14.75
N CYS A 161 -6.09 -2.48 -13.59
CA CYS A 161 -7.43 -2.43 -13.02
C CYS A 161 -7.75 -1.04 -12.45
N THR A 162 -6.79 -0.39 -11.78
CA THR A 162 -6.99 0.89 -11.11
C THR A 162 -7.03 2.05 -12.09
N PHE A 163 -6.27 2.00 -13.18
CA PHE A 163 -6.10 3.12 -14.11
C PHE A 163 -6.76 2.93 -15.47
N GLY A 164 -7.43 1.80 -15.72
CA GLY A 164 -8.27 1.56 -16.89
C GLY A 164 -7.77 2.19 -18.19
N GLU A 165 -8.40 3.29 -18.61
CA GLU A 165 -8.08 4.05 -19.83
C GLU A 165 -6.75 4.82 -19.76
N GLU A 166 -6.18 5.01 -18.58
CA GLU A 166 -4.89 5.69 -18.37
C GLU A 166 -3.68 4.79 -18.71
N LYS A 167 -3.90 3.61 -19.25
CA LYS A 167 -2.83 2.77 -19.80
C LYS A 167 -2.01 3.59 -20.79
N ASN A 168 -0.69 3.50 -20.67
CA ASN A 168 0.29 4.25 -21.45
C ASN A 168 0.44 5.73 -21.07
N HIS A 169 -0.21 6.20 -20.01
CA HIS A 169 0.03 7.54 -19.52
C HIS A 169 1.45 7.63 -18.93
N ALA A 170 2.21 8.59 -19.36
CA ALA A 170 3.55 8.86 -18.84
C ALA A 170 3.52 10.12 -17.96
N MET A 171 4.27 10.12 -16.86
CA MET A 171 4.44 11.27 -16.00
C MET A 171 5.19 12.37 -16.75
N ASN A 172 4.80 13.63 -16.51
CA ASN A 172 5.56 14.78 -17.00
C ASN A 172 7.00 14.74 -16.45
N PRO A 173 8.03 14.70 -17.30
CA PRO A 173 9.42 14.62 -16.86
C PRO A 173 9.84 15.73 -15.89
N ALA A 174 9.33 16.95 -16.05
CA ALA A 174 9.63 18.07 -15.15
C ALA A 174 9.26 17.74 -13.68
N TRP A 175 8.25 16.91 -13.45
CA TRP A 175 7.84 16.57 -12.08
C TRP A 175 8.91 15.80 -11.33
N TYR A 176 9.51 14.78 -11.94
CA TYR A 176 10.51 13.97 -11.24
C TYR A 176 11.95 14.50 -11.39
N TYR A 177 12.26 15.31 -12.41
CA TYR A 177 13.58 15.92 -12.53
C TYR A 177 13.69 17.25 -11.76
N GLU A 178 12.64 18.06 -11.73
CA GLU A 178 12.69 19.42 -11.21
C GLU A 178 11.85 19.61 -9.95
N LEU A 179 10.54 19.25 -9.98
CA LEU A 179 9.65 19.50 -8.85
C LEU A 179 9.94 18.58 -7.65
N CYS A 180 10.37 17.33 -7.90
CA CYS A 180 10.81 16.43 -6.82
C CYS A 180 12.24 16.69 -6.34
N ARG A 181 13.03 17.50 -7.02
CA ARG A 181 14.43 17.74 -6.66
C ARG A 181 14.63 18.17 -5.20
N PRO A 182 13.84 19.11 -4.64
CA PRO A 182 14.01 19.55 -3.25
C PRO A 182 13.74 18.46 -2.21
N ILE A 183 12.94 17.42 -2.55
CA ILE A 183 12.65 16.34 -1.62
C ILE A 183 13.73 15.23 -1.62
N TYR A 184 14.57 15.15 -2.65
CA TYR A 184 15.58 14.08 -2.73
C TYR A 184 16.59 14.09 -1.59
N ASP A 185 16.87 15.23 -0.96
CA ASP A 185 17.74 15.31 0.22
C ASP A 185 17.11 14.66 1.47
N LYS A 186 15.78 14.47 1.47
CA LYS A 186 15.02 13.82 2.54
C LYS A 186 14.72 12.35 2.26
N ILE A 187 15.08 11.85 1.05
CA ILE A 187 14.78 10.50 0.57
C ILE A 187 15.99 9.59 0.71
N GLY A 188 15.79 8.43 1.30
CA GLY A 188 16.79 7.34 1.34
C GLY A 188 16.58 6.29 0.24
N VAL A 189 15.33 6.13 -0.19
CA VAL A 189 14.93 5.13 -1.19
C VAL A 189 14.04 5.75 -2.25
N VAL A 190 14.34 5.50 -3.52
CA VAL A 190 13.41 5.73 -4.63
C VAL A 190 13.01 4.39 -5.22
N LEU A 191 11.71 4.06 -5.11
CA LEU A 191 11.12 2.87 -5.71
C LEU A 191 10.48 3.24 -7.05
N ILE A 192 11.03 2.72 -8.13
CA ILE A 192 10.52 2.93 -9.49
C ILE A 192 9.61 1.76 -9.86
N THR A 193 8.35 2.07 -10.12
CA THR A 193 7.30 1.11 -10.43
C THR A 193 6.30 1.71 -11.44
N GLY A 194 5.10 1.20 -11.53
CA GLY A 194 4.05 1.67 -12.44
C GLY A 194 3.62 0.57 -13.39
N GLY A 195 3.75 0.76 -14.71
CA GLY A 195 3.55 -0.30 -15.69
C GLY A 195 4.67 -1.33 -15.58
N ASP A 196 5.85 -0.99 -16.09
CA ASP A 196 7.08 -1.77 -15.87
C ASP A 196 8.28 -0.82 -15.77
N ALA A 197 9.07 -1.00 -14.71
CA ALA A 197 10.17 -0.09 -14.38
C ALA A 197 11.25 0.00 -15.47
N PHE A 198 11.42 -1.03 -16.32
CA PHE A 198 12.44 -1.09 -17.37
C PHE A 198 11.89 -0.90 -18.78
N PHE A 199 10.57 -0.82 -18.93
CA PHE A 199 9.95 -0.76 -20.26
C PHE A 199 9.99 0.66 -20.85
N ALA A 200 9.69 1.69 -20.07
CA ALA A 200 9.66 3.06 -20.55
C ALA A 200 11.08 3.59 -20.84
N LYS A 201 11.22 4.33 -21.95
CA LYS A 201 12.50 4.95 -22.32
C LYS A 201 13.01 5.91 -21.23
N GLU A 202 12.13 6.69 -20.67
CA GLU A 202 12.45 7.67 -19.61
C GLU A 202 12.90 7.01 -18.30
N SER A 203 12.49 5.78 -18.02
CA SER A 203 12.95 5.06 -16.84
C SER A 203 14.47 4.94 -16.78
N TYR A 204 15.12 4.62 -17.91
CA TYR A 204 16.58 4.53 -17.96
C TYR A 204 17.24 5.89 -17.69
N ASN A 205 16.74 6.95 -18.32
CA ASN A 205 17.28 8.29 -18.16
C ASN A 205 17.14 8.76 -16.70
N TYR A 206 15.99 8.51 -16.10
CA TYR A 206 15.75 8.87 -14.71
C TYR A 206 16.61 8.06 -13.71
N MET A 207 16.72 6.75 -13.89
CA MET A 207 17.60 5.91 -13.05
C MET A 207 19.06 6.35 -13.15
N LYS A 208 19.51 6.70 -14.36
CA LYS A 208 20.85 7.24 -14.59
C LYS A 208 21.02 8.61 -13.92
N PHE A 209 20.08 9.52 -14.08
CA PHE A 209 20.07 10.83 -13.43
C PHE A 209 20.15 10.72 -11.91
N MET A 210 19.33 9.84 -11.29
CA MET A 210 19.36 9.60 -9.85
C MET A 210 20.71 9.05 -9.40
N SER A 211 21.25 8.09 -10.14
CA SER A 211 22.55 7.47 -9.82
C SER A 211 23.74 8.44 -9.90
N GLU A 212 23.65 9.43 -10.78
CA GLU A 212 24.72 10.41 -11.01
C GLU A 212 24.61 11.64 -10.08
N ASN A 213 23.40 12.08 -9.76
CA ASN A 213 23.16 13.30 -8.98
C ASN A 213 22.86 13.04 -7.49
N PHE A 214 22.34 11.86 -7.16
CA PHE A 214 21.93 11.46 -5.80
C PHE A 214 22.43 10.03 -5.48
N PRO A 215 23.77 9.79 -5.53
CA PRO A 215 24.33 8.45 -5.37
C PRO A 215 24.07 7.84 -4.00
N GLN A 216 23.76 8.65 -2.97
CA GLN A 216 23.39 8.20 -1.64
C GLN A 216 22.02 7.52 -1.58
N ILE A 217 21.12 7.82 -2.54
CA ILE A 217 19.79 7.22 -2.60
C ILE A 217 19.90 5.77 -3.12
N THR A 218 19.21 4.84 -2.46
CA THR A 218 19.06 3.48 -2.97
C THR A 218 17.91 3.42 -3.97
N LEU A 219 18.21 2.99 -5.19
CA LEU A 219 17.17 2.75 -6.20
C LEU A 219 16.63 1.33 -6.05
N MET A 220 15.32 1.22 -6.00
CA MET A 220 14.57 -0.03 -6.02
C MET A 220 13.69 -0.07 -7.26
N THR A 221 13.44 -1.27 -7.79
CA THR A 221 12.62 -1.44 -8.99
C THR A 221 11.68 -2.63 -8.84
N GLU A 222 10.44 -2.47 -9.32
CA GLU A 222 9.47 -3.54 -9.51
C GLU A 222 9.22 -3.74 -11.00
N SER A 223 9.43 -4.96 -11.51
CA SER A 223 9.37 -5.25 -12.94
C SER A 223 8.97 -6.71 -13.21
N ASN A 224 8.50 -6.99 -14.42
CA ASN A 224 8.37 -8.36 -14.91
C ASN A 224 9.69 -8.92 -15.48
N GLY A 225 10.76 -8.14 -15.57
CA GLY A 225 12.07 -8.56 -16.06
C GLY A 225 12.23 -8.73 -17.57
N ILE A 226 11.15 -8.62 -18.36
CA ILE A 226 11.20 -8.82 -19.81
C ILE A 226 12.06 -7.75 -20.49
N ALA A 227 11.95 -6.49 -20.06
CA ALA A 227 12.71 -5.37 -20.61
C ALA A 227 14.06 -5.12 -19.90
N PHE A 228 14.44 -5.94 -18.93
CA PHE A 228 15.69 -5.83 -18.17
C PHE A 228 16.92 -6.22 -19.01
N ASN A 229 17.23 -5.39 -19.98
CA ASN A 229 18.33 -5.60 -20.94
C ASN A 229 19.70 -5.17 -20.39
N GLU A 230 20.75 -5.37 -21.20
CA GLU A 230 22.15 -5.14 -20.84
C GLU A 230 22.40 -3.75 -20.21
N LYS A 231 21.86 -2.68 -20.79
CA LYS A 231 22.09 -1.31 -20.26
C LYS A 231 21.53 -1.12 -18.85
N PHE A 232 20.35 -1.69 -18.56
CA PHE A 232 19.76 -1.65 -17.22
C PHE A 232 20.52 -2.53 -16.24
N GLN A 233 20.98 -3.71 -16.68
CA GLN A 233 21.79 -4.61 -15.85
C GLN A 233 23.10 -3.95 -15.43
N GLN A 234 23.80 -3.28 -16.35
CA GLN A 234 25.03 -2.54 -16.05
C GLN A 234 24.79 -1.39 -15.06
N LEU A 235 23.70 -0.64 -15.25
CA LEU A 235 23.34 0.46 -14.37
C LEU A 235 23.00 -0.04 -12.96
N ALA A 236 22.23 -1.12 -12.86
CA ALA A 236 21.83 -1.74 -11.60
C ALA A 236 23.03 -2.31 -10.84
N LEU A 237 23.94 -3.02 -11.54
CA LEU A 237 25.16 -3.59 -10.99
C LEU A 237 26.09 -2.52 -10.41
N LYS A 238 26.33 -1.44 -11.20
CA LYS A 238 27.20 -0.33 -10.80
C LYS A 238 26.68 0.40 -9.56
N ASN A 239 25.37 0.59 -9.47
CA ASN A 239 24.76 1.46 -8.45
C ASN A 239 24.03 0.69 -7.34
N LEU A 240 24.21 -0.63 -7.26
CA LEU A 240 23.67 -1.49 -6.21
C LEU A 240 22.14 -1.39 -6.08
N PHE A 241 21.44 -1.50 -7.20
CA PHE A 241 19.97 -1.46 -7.18
C PHE A 241 19.43 -2.67 -6.42
N LYS A 242 18.32 -2.46 -5.71
CA LYS A 242 17.47 -3.56 -5.24
C LYS A 242 16.42 -3.83 -6.32
N THR A 243 16.52 -4.96 -6.99
CA THR A 243 15.60 -5.35 -8.07
C THR A 243 14.62 -6.40 -7.58
N HIS A 244 13.34 -6.23 -7.94
CA HIS A 244 12.28 -7.18 -7.67
C HIS A 244 11.62 -7.59 -8.99
N PHE A 245 11.55 -8.92 -9.25
CA PHE A 245 10.93 -9.44 -10.46
C PHE A 245 9.69 -10.29 -10.17
N SER A 246 8.58 -9.89 -10.77
CA SER A 246 7.30 -10.62 -10.71
C SER A 246 7.30 -11.72 -11.80
N ILE A 247 7.82 -12.90 -11.45
CA ILE A 247 7.93 -14.06 -12.37
C ILE A 247 6.61 -14.83 -12.43
N ASN A 248 5.95 -14.99 -11.28
CA ASN A 248 4.59 -15.50 -11.10
C ASN A 248 4.33 -16.96 -11.49
N ALA A 249 5.32 -17.70 -11.96
CA ALA A 249 5.20 -19.12 -12.32
C ALA A 249 6.57 -19.79 -12.42
N SER A 250 6.60 -21.12 -12.38
CA SER A 250 7.82 -21.92 -12.59
C SER A 250 8.09 -22.25 -14.06
N THR A 251 7.03 -22.24 -14.89
CA THR A 251 7.10 -22.64 -16.31
C THR A 251 6.35 -21.67 -17.23
N PRO A 252 6.69 -21.64 -18.56
CA PRO A 252 5.96 -20.84 -19.54
C PRO A 252 4.46 -21.20 -19.62
N GLU A 253 4.12 -22.46 -19.43
CA GLU A 253 2.76 -22.97 -19.48
C GLU A 253 1.91 -22.42 -18.35
N ILE A 254 2.43 -22.50 -17.11
CA ILE A 254 1.76 -21.99 -15.94
C ILE A 254 1.69 -20.47 -16.00
N PHE A 255 2.77 -19.78 -16.42
CA PHE A 255 2.77 -18.34 -16.61
C PHE A 255 1.66 -17.89 -17.58
N ALA A 256 1.52 -18.57 -18.72
CA ALA A 256 0.48 -18.24 -19.69
C ALA A 256 -0.94 -18.49 -19.15
N LYS A 257 -1.11 -19.54 -18.33
CA LYS A 257 -2.40 -19.90 -17.75
C LYS A 257 -2.82 -19.00 -16.60
N SER A 258 -1.91 -18.72 -15.66
CA SER A 258 -2.20 -18.07 -14.39
C SER A 258 -2.10 -16.55 -14.41
N CYS A 259 -1.20 -16.02 -15.26
CA CYS A 259 -0.80 -14.62 -15.21
C CYS A 259 -1.29 -13.79 -16.39
N TRP A 260 -1.36 -14.40 -17.58
CA TRP A 260 -1.61 -13.65 -18.80
C TRP A 260 -3.09 -13.57 -19.15
N ASP A 261 -3.50 -12.49 -19.82
CA ASP A 261 -4.85 -12.35 -20.33
C ASP A 261 -5.11 -13.39 -21.44
N SER A 262 -6.24 -14.11 -21.37
CA SER A 262 -6.49 -15.40 -22.01
C SER A 262 -6.29 -15.47 -23.53
N ASP A 263 -6.33 -14.32 -24.22
CA ASP A 263 -6.36 -14.30 -25.69
C ASP A 263 -4.97 -14.40 -26.35
N ASP A 264 -3.87 -14.36 -25.58
CA ASP A 264 -2.51 -14.33 -26.12
C ASP A 264 -1.49 -15.21 -25.36
N SER A 265 -1.89 -16.45 -25.09
CA SER A 265 -1.04 -17.42 -24.37
C SER A 265 0.27 -17.74 -25.11
N ALA A 266 0.28 -17.62 -26.43
CA ALA A 266 1.50 -17.87 -27.24
C ALA A 266 2.57 -16.78 -26.99
N THR A 267 2.17 -15.52 -26.86
CA THR A 267 3.09 -14.43 -26.50
C THR A 267 3.61 -14.60 -25.08
N ALA A 268 2.74 -14.92 -24.11
CA ALA A 268 3.15 -15.20 -22.75
C ALA A 268 4.23 -16.27 -22.66
N LYS A 269 4.05 -17.41 -23.35
CA LYS A 269 5.04 -18.50 -23.40
C LYS A 269 6.38 -18.07 -23.98
N LYS A 270 6.40 -17.13 -24.93
CA LYS A 270 7.64 -16.57 -25.49
C LYS A 270 8.32 -15.57 -24.54
N MET A 271 7.54 -14.84 -23.72
CA MET A 271 8.08 -13.83 -22.81
C MET A 271 8.77 -14.45 -21.60
N PHE A 272 8.27 -15.55 -21.07
CA PHE A 272 8.83 -16.22 -19.89
C PHE A 272 10.33 -16.59 -20.06
N PRO A 273 10.78 -17.28 -21.12
CA PRO A 273 12.20 -17.56 -21.33
C PRO A 273 13.08 -16.30 -21.43
N ILE A 274 12.55 -15.20 -21.97
CA ILE A 274 13.26 -13.91 -22.07
C ILE A 274 13.53 -13.37 -20.67
N MET A 275 12.52 -13.36 -19.82
CA MET A 275 12.58 -12.93 -18.43
C MET A 275 13.65 -13.74 -17.67
N ILE A 276 13.57 -15.07 -17.72
CA ILE A 276 14.53 -15.96 -17.05
C ILE A 276 15.95 -15.76 -17.57
N ARG A 277 16.14 -15.60 -18.88
CA ARG A 277 17.44 -15.32 -19.48
C ARG A 277 18.03 -13.99 -18.99
N ASN A 278 17.22 -12.93 -18.93
CA ASN A 278 17.68 -11.63 -18.46
C ASN A 278 18.13 -11.69 -16.99
N ILE A 279 17.41 -12.42 -16.15
CA ILE A 279 17.79 -12.64 -14.75
C ILE A 279 19.10 -13.41 -14.66
N LYS A 280 19.25 -14.53 -15.38
CA LYS A 280 20.50 -15.31 -15.43
C LYS A 280 21.69 -14.49 -15.87
N ASN A 281 21.54 -13.66 -16.91
CA ASN A 281 22.59 -12.78 -17.38
C ASN A 281 23.02 -11.76 -16.32
N TYR A 282 22.08 -11.24 -15.55
CA TYR A 282 22.37 -10.31 -14.45
C TYR A 282 23.08 -11.03 -13.30
N LEU A 283 22.62 -12.22 -12.91
CA LEU A 283 23.25 -13.04 -11.87
C LEU A 283 24.71 -13.35 -12.21
N ALA A 284 25.02 -13.72 -13.45
CA ALA A 284 26.39 -13.95 -13.88
C ALA A 284 27.31 -12.71 -13.72
N LYS A 285 26.76 -11.50 -13.92
CA LYS A 285 27.46 -10.23 -13.67
C LYS A 285 27.66 -9.95 -12.18
N LEU A 286 26.65 -10.21 -11.37
CA LEU A 286 26.75 -10.08 -9.92
C LEU A 286 27.79 -11.04 -9.33
N GLU A 287 27.82 -12.27 -9.82
CA GLU A 287 28.79 -13.28 -9.41
C GLU A 287 30.22 -12.87 -9.77
N ALA A 288 30.42 -12.39 -10.99
CA ALA A 288 31.75 -11.93 -11.46
C ALA A 288 32.30 -10.76 -10.63
N GLU A 289 31.48 -9.98 -9.97
CA GLU A 289 31.88 -8.86 -9.10
C GLU A 289 31.72 -9.15 -7.58
N ASP A 290 31.51 -10.41 -7.20
CA ASP A 290 31.25 -10.82 -5.80
C ASP A 290 30.07 -10.08 -5.15
N LYS A 291 29.03 -9.77 -5.94
CA LYS A 291 27.84 -9.02 -5.54
C LYS A 291 26.56 -9.85 -5.52
N LEU A 292 26.62 -11.18 -5.46
CA LEU A 292 25.42 -12.04 -5.44
C LEU A 292 24.47 -11.73 -4.30
N CYS A 293 24.93 -11.08 -3.23
CA CYS A 293 24.04 -10.56 -2.19
C CYS A 293 23.02 -9.53 -2.68
N PHE A 294 23.21 -8.95 -3.89
CA PHE A 294 22.23 -8.09 -4.57
C PHE A 294 21.41 -8.85 -5.63
N ALA A 295 21.38 -10.16 -5.56
CA ALA A 295 20.50 -10.95 -6.43
C ALA A 295 19.03 -10.48 -6.28
N PRO A 296 18.25 -10.52 -7.38
CA PRO A 296 16.88 -10.03 -7.39
C PRO A 296 15.98 -10.77 -6.41
N ASP A 297 15.03 -10.05 -5.80
CA ASP A 297 13.89 -10.69 -5.16
C ASP A 297 12.94 -11.21 -6.25
N LEU A 298 12.37 -12.39 -6.05
CA LEU A 298 11.46 -13.01 -7.00
C LEU A 298 10.09 -13.22 -6.38
N SER A 299 9.04 -12.84 -7.09
CA SER A 299 7.67 -12.95 -6.58
C SER A 299 6.72 -13.76 -7.45
N MET A 300 5.70 -14.27 -6.77
CA MET A 300 4.56 -14.97 -7.36
C MET A 300 3.26 -14.44 -6.75
N VAL A 301 2.34 -14.04 -7.61
CA VAL A 301 0.95 -13.80 -7.23
C VAL A 301 0.18 -15.12 -7.32
N ILE A 302 -0.19 -15.64 -6.17
CA ILE A 302 -0.90 -16.94 -6.06
C ILE A 302 -2.36 -16.74 -6.42
N ASN A 303 -2.87 -17.64 -7.25
CA ASN A 303 -4.27 -17.77 -7.60
C ASN A 303 -4.63 -19.24 -7.83
N LYS A 304 -5.87 -19.56 -8.17
CA LYS A 304 -6.35 -20.94 -8.37
C LYS A 304 -5.60 -21.74 -9.45
N ASP A 305 -4.98 -21.03 -10.41
CA ASP A 305 -4.33 -21.67 -11.56
C ASP A 305 -2.85 -21.98 -11.33
N ASN A 306 -2.24 -21.46 -10.24
CA ASN A 306 -0.83 -21.66 -9.91
C ASN A 306 -0.57 -22.04 -8.43
N ALA A 307 -1.61 -22.26 -7.63
CA ALA A 307 -1.45 -22.65 -6.23
C ALA A 307 -0.63 -23.96 -6.05
N ASP A 308 -0.71 -24.87 -7.00
CA ASP A 308 0.05 -26.13 -7.00
C ASP A 308 1.50 -25.95 -7.50
N ASP A 309 1.85 -24.79 -8.06
CA ASP A 309 3.18 -24.47 -8.60
C ASP A 309 4.16 -23.90 -7.56
N ILE A 310 3.73 -23.69 -6.31
CA ILE A 310 4.51 -23.04 -5.25
C ILE A 310 5.87 -23.71 -5.03
N LEU A 311 5.92 -25.05 -4.97
CA LEU A 311 7.17 -25.80 -4.76
C LEU A 311 8.13 -25.66 -5.95
N ASP A 312 7.63 -25.80 -7.16
CA ASP A 312 8.41 -25.67 -8.37
C ASP A 312 8.90 -24.24 -8.57
N PHE A 313 8.09 -23.24 -8.17
CA PHE A 313 8.48 -21.84 -8.14
C PHE A 313 9.62 -21.59 -7.13
N VAL A 314 9.53 -22.13 -5.91
CA VAL A 314 10.62 -22.02 -4.91
C VAL A 314 11.88 -22.69 -5.41
N GLU A 315 11.80 -23.86 -6.06
CA GLU A 315 12.96 -24.48 -6.71
C GLU A 315 13.58 -23.57 -7.77
N LEU A 316 12.76 -22.99 -8.65
CA LEU A 316 13.23 -22.06 -9.67
C LEU A 316 13.90 -20.84 -9.05
N ALA A 317 13.28 -20.26 -8.02
CA ALA A 317 13.80 -19.10 -7.31
C ALA A 317 15.16 -19.40 -6.65
N LEU A 318 15.31 -20.54 -6.02
CA LEU A 318 16.60 -20.97 -5.44
C LEU A 318 17.66 -21.22 -6.51
N LYS A 319 17.32 -21.85 -7.64
CA LYS A 319 18.22 -22.02 -8.80
C LYS A 319 18.63 -20.69 -9.46
N LEU A 320 17.78 -19.67 -9.33
CA LEU A 320 18.08 -18.31 -9.76
C LEU A 320 18.70 -17.46 -8.65
N HIS A 321 19.16 -18.06 -7.58
CA HIS A 321 19.78 -17.37 -6.44
C HIS A 321 18.97 -16.16 -5.95
N ALA A 322 17.64 -16.28 -5.88
CA ALA A 322 16.76 -15.19 -5.44
C ALA A 322 17.25 -14.55 -4.13
N GLY A 323 17.21 -13.23 -4.02
CA GLY A 323 17.51 -12.51 -2.78
C GLY A 323 16.50 -12.86 -1.70
N PHE A 324 15.23 -12.61 -2.00
CA PHE A 324 14.07 -13.07 -1.22
C PHE A 324 13.06 -13.72 -2.15
N ILE A 325 12.17 -14.54 -1.60
CA ILE A 325 11.04 -15.11 -2.33
C ILE A 325 9.77 -14.50 -1.74
N VAL A 326 8.98 -13.84 -2.59
CA VAL A 326 7.82 -13.07 -2.16
C VAL A 326 6.55 -13.66 -2.76
N PHE A 327 5.57 -13.93 -1.91
CA PHE A 327 4.27 -14.39 -2.34
C PHE A 327 3.20 -13.34 -2.01
N PHE A 328 2.36 -13.06 -3.00
CA PHE A 328 1.17 -12.26 -2.88
C PHE A 328 -0.04 -13.11 -3.22
N PHE A 329 -1.23 -12.72 -2.76
CA PHE A 329 -2.47 -13.22 -3.31
C PHE A 329 -3.03 -12.26 -4.36
N ASP A 330 -3.81 -12.83 -5.27
CA ASP A 330 -4.57 -12.04 -6.22
C ASP A 330 -5.66 -11.25 -5.49
N TYR A 331 -5.55 -9.92 -5.52
CA TYR A 331 -6.49 -8.98 -4.88
C TYR A 331 -7.42 -8.30 -5.86
N THR A 332 -7.45 -8.72 -7.11
CA THR A 332 -8.32 -8.08 -8.08
C THR A 332 -9.78 -8.33 -7.74
N GLU A 333 -10.65 -7.33 -7.96
CA GLU A 333 -12.08 -7.42 -7.65
C GLU A 333 -12.76 -8.64 -8.28
N ASN A 334 -12.23 -9.12 -9.40
CA ASN A 334 -12.70 -10.31 -10.08
C ASN A 334 -12.39 -11.61 -9.32
N ASP A 335 -11.43 -11.59 -8.37
CA ASP A 335 -11.00 -12.75 -7.61
C ASP A 335 -11.07 -12.55 -6.08
N MET A 336 -11.30 -11.32 -5.57
CA MET A 336 -11.59 -11.07 -4.15
C MET A 336 -12.93 -11.66 -3.70
N SER A 337 -13.90 -11.80 -4.57
CA SER A 337 -15.06 -12.68 -4.42
C SER A 337 -14.72 -14.12 -4.80
N GLY A 338 -13.47 -14.38 -5.20
CA GLY A 338 -13.02 -15.55 -5.88
C GLY A 338 -12.82 -16.75 -5.01
N GLU A 339 -12.99 -17.88 -5.62
CA GLU A 339 -12.93 -19.21 -5.07
C GLU A 339 -11.67 -19.50 -4.23
N PHE A 340 -10.56 -18.74 -4.42
CA PHE A 340 -9.32 -19.02 -3.68
C PHE A 340 -9.46 -18.71 -2.18
N PHE A 341 -9.91 -17.50 -1.82
CA PHE A 341 -10.08 -17.11 -0.42
C PHE A 341 -11.35 -17.71 0.22
N THR A 342 -12.39 -17.91 -0.57
CA THR A 342 -13.65 -18.50 -0.10
C THR A 342 -13.66 -20.02 -0.17
N ASN A 343 -12.66 -20.65 -0.83
CA ASN A 343 -12.52 -22.09 -0.92
C ASN A 343 -11.33 -22.61 -0.08
N PRO A 344 -11.55 -23.00 1.19
CA PRO A 344 -10.50 -23.52 2.06
C PRO A 344 -9.77 -24.73 1.47
N ALA A 345 -10.42 -25.52 0.62
CA ALA A 345 -9.81 -26.68 -0.02
C ALA A 345 -8.64 -26.32 -0.96
N VAL A 346 -8.64 -25.11 -1.54
CA VAL A 346 -7.56 -24.63 -2.41
C VAL A 346 -6.56 -23.78 -1.63
N ALA A 347 -7.03 -22.86 -0.80
CA ALA A 347 -6.17 -21.93 -0.07
C ALA A 347 -5.35 -22.61 1.03
N ARG A 348 -5.97 -23.50 1.80
CA ARG A 348 -5.32 -24.16 2.94
C ARG A 348 -4.08 -24.99 2.58
N PRO A 349 -4.06 -25.85 1.51
CA PRO A 349 -2.87 -26.56 1.10
C PRO A 349 -1.71 -25.62 0.69
N ALA A 350 -2.01 -24.57 -0.07
CA ALA A 350 -1.03 -23.57 -0.49
C ALA A 350 -0.38 -22.88 0.72
N MET A 351 -1.21 -22.40 1.65
CA MET A 351 -0.74 -21.76 2.88
C MET A 351 0.09 -22.68 3.75
N LYS A 352 -0.35 -23.93 3.92
CA LYS A 352 0.39 -24.95 4.68
C LYS A 352 1.79 -25.15 4.07
N THR A 353 1.87 -25.28 2.75
CA THR A 353 3.14 -25.42 2.03
C THR A 353 4.05 -24.22 2.28
N LEU A 354 3.53 -23.00 2.23
CA LEU A 354 4.32 -21.78 2.48
C LEU A 354 4.84 -21.71 3.92
N MET A 355 4.01 -22.01 4.91
CA MET A 355 4.40 -22.04 6.33
C MET A 355 5.45 -23.14 6.61
N GLU A 356 5.30 -24.31 6.01
CA GLU A 356 6.29 -25.38 6.12
C GLU A 356 7.64 -24.99 5.48
N LEU A 357 7.61 -24.42 4.29
CA LEU A 357 8.82 -23.94 3.59
C LEU A 357 9.53 -22.82 4.35
N GLU A 358 8.78 -21.91 4.94
CA GLU A 358 9.33 -20.85 5.77
C GLU A 358 10.10 -21.43 6.98
N ARG A 359 9.53 -22.43 7.67
CA ARG A 359 10.22 -23.10 8.77
C ARG A 359 11.50 -23.81 8.34
N VAL A 360 11.48 -24.45 7.17
CA VAL A 360 12.60 -25.20 6.63
C VAL A 360 13.73 -24.30 6.15
N LEU A 361 13.39 -23.16 5.56
CA LEU A 361 14.34 -22.23 4.91
C LEU A 361 14.74 -21.03 5.78
N ALA A 362 14.23 -20.92 6.99
CA ALA A 362 14.26 -19.73 7.84
C ALA A 362 15.62 -19.01 7.96
N GLU A 363 16.72 -19.73 8.01
CA GLU A 363 18.09 -19.16 8.13
C GLU A 363 18.79 -18.99 6.77
N LYS A 364 18.23 -19.59 5.72
CA LYS A 364 18.85 -19.69 4.41
C LYS A 364 18.36 -18.63 3.45
N ILE A 365 17.06 -18.44 3.40
CA ILE A 365 16.39 -17.43 2.57
C ILE A 365 15.07 -17.05 3.21
N ILE A 366 14.69 -15.79 3.07
CA ILE A 366 13.41 -15.33 3.55
C ILE A 366 12.33 -15.62 2.50
N ILE A 367 11.30 -16.31 2.95
CA ILE A 367 10.03 -16.40 2.25
C ILE A 367 9.12 -15.36 2.88
N TYR A 368 8.83 -14.31 2.12
CA TYR A 368 7.92 -13.26 2.55
C TYR A 368 6.55 -13.48 1.93
N CYS A 369 5.56 -13.63 2.78
CA CYS A 369 4.22 -13.97 2.34
C CYS A 369 3.23 -12.91 2.82
N ARG A 370 2.62 -12.17 1.89
CA ARG A 370 1.50 -11.28 2.16
C ARG A 370 0.19 -12.04 1.98
N LEU A 371 -0.12 -12.88 2.93
CA LEU A 371 -1.34 -13.68 2.92
C LEU A 371 -2.35 -13.10 3.91
N TRP A 372 -3.58 -13.03 3.49
CA TRP A 372 -4.73 -12.62 4.28
C TRP A 372 -5.61 -13.84 4.53
N VAL A 373 -5.82 -14.19 5.77
CA VAL A 373 -6.61 -15.37 6.14
C VAL A 373 -7.57 -14.97 7.25
N PRO A 374 -8.79 -15.54 7.27
CA PRO A 374 -9.66 -15.43 8.44
C PRO A 374 -8.92 -15.87 9.71
N SER A 375 -8.96 -15.06 10.77
CA SER A 375 -8.11 -15.19 11.97
C SER A 375 -8.12 -16.57 12.62
N GLY A 376 -9.25 -17.24 12.66
CA GLY A 376 -9.38 -18.57 13.23
C GLY A 376 -8.66 -19.66 12.42
N GLU A 377 -8.76 -19.60 11.09
CA GLU A 377 -8.17 -20.61 10.20
C GLU A 377 -6.65 -20.50 10.12
N ALA A 378 -6.11 -19.27 10.16
CA ALA A 378 -4.66 -19.04 10.17
C ALA A 378 -4.02 -19.60 11.44
N TYR A 379 -4.62 -19.34 12.59
CA TYR A 379 -4.13 -19.79 13.89
C TYR A 379 -4.12 -21.32 14.00
N ASP A 380 -5.20 -21.99 13.60
CA ASP A 380 -5.29 -23.45 13.61
C ASP A 380 -4.25 -24.07 12.66
N LEU A 381 -4.07 -23.51 11.49
CA LEU A 381 -3.09 -23.98 10.52
C LEU A 381 -1.65 -23.76 11.00
N GLN A 382 -1.36 -22.64 11.66
CA GLN A 382 -0.08 -22.36 12.26
C GLN A 382 0.27 -23.39 13.33
N GLN A 383 -0.65 -23.67 14.26
CA GLN A 383 -0.46 -24.71 15.28
C GLN A 383 -0.24 -26.10 14.66
N GLU A 384 -1.00 -26.43 13.61
CA GLU A 384 -0.82 -27.67 12.87
C GLU A 384 0.61 -27.77 12.33
N VAL A 385 1.08 -26.73 11.62
CA VAL A 385 2.41 -26.71 11.02
C VAL A 385 3.51 -26.68 12.08
N GLU A 386 3.36 -25.93 13.17
CA GLU A 386 4.32 -25.88 14.28
C GLU A 386 4.45 -27.23 15.01
N SER A 387 3.38 -28.01 15.07
CA SER A 387 3.40 -29.34 15.67
C SER A 387 4.21 -30.38 14.88
N ILE A 388 4.48 -30.13 13.59
CA ILE A 388 5.26 -31.05 12.75
C ILE A 388 6.75 -30.97 13.17
N PRO A 389 7.39 -32.09 13.50
CA PRO A 389 8.82 -32.11 13.82
C PRO A 389 9.65 -31.58 12.65
N ILE A 390 10.61 -30.70 12.92
CA ILE A 390 11.45 -30.09 11.87
C ILE A 390 12.22 -31.15 11.07
N ALA A 391 12.61 -32.26 11.69
CA ALA A 391 13.26 -33.37 10.99
C ALA A 391 12.36 -34.01 9.92
N GLN A 392 11.05 -34.09 10.17
CA GLN A 392 10.08 -34.57 9.19
C GLN A 392 9.93 -33.59 8.03
N LEU A 393 9.88 -32.29 8.31
CA LEU A 393 9.85 -31.26 7.27
C LEU A 393 11.14 -31.26 6.44
N ASN A 394 12.29 -31.37 7.09
CA ASN A 394 13.58 -31.44 6.39
C ASN A 394 13.65 -32.64 5.45
N SER A 395 13.13 -33.78 5.85
CA SER A 395 13.03 -34.97 4.98
C SER A 395 12.05 -34.73 3.82
N LYS A 396 10.90 -34.11 4.08
CA LYS A 396 9.89 -33.77 3.07
C LYS A 396 10.47 -32.83 2.00
N TYR A 397 11.28 -31.86 2.41
CA TYR A 397 11.82 -30.79 1.58
C TYR A 397 13.33 -30.92 1.32
N GLU A 398 13.90 -32.13 1.37
CA GLU A 398 15.33 -32.40 1.20
C GLU A 398 15.89 -31.75 -0.07
N LYS A 399 15.18 -31.87 -1.19
CA LYS A 399 15.59 -31.27 -2.47
C LYS A 399 15.69 -29.74 -2.40
N ILE A 400 14.74 -29.09 -1.73
CA ILE A 400 14.71 -27.64 -1.52
C ILE A 400 15.87 -27.21 -0.61
N LEU A 401 16.10 -27.92 0.48
CA LEU A 401 17.22 -27.66 1.39
C LEU A 401 18.58 -27.79 0.70
N LYS A 402 18.73 -28.77 -0.17
CA LYS A 402 19.95 -28.97 -0.95
C LYS A 402 20.21 -27.81 -1.92
N LEU A 403 19.17 -27.24 -2.54
CA LEU A 403 19.28 -26.05 -3.38
C LEU A 403 19.64 -24.78 -2.60
N ALA A 404 19.28 -24.72 -1.33
CA ALA A 404 19.59 -23.62 -0.43
C ALA A 404 20.87 -23.85 0.41
N GLU A 405 21.64 -24.93 0.11
CA GLU A 405 22.87 -25.23 0.84
C GLU A 405 23.90 -24.11 0.69
N GLY A 406 24.57 -23.76 1.79
CA GLY A 406 25.57 -22.69 1.83
C GLY A 406 24.99 -21.26 1.89
N ARG A 407 23.69 -21.08 1.78
CA ARG A 407 23.07 -19.77 1.95
C ARG A 407 22.84 -19.44 3.43
N CYS A 408 23.02 -18.15 3.76
CA CYS A 408 22.70 -17.58 5.06
C CYS A 408 22.18 -16.16 4.84
N VAL A 409 20.91 -15.94 5.16
CA VAL A 409 20.26 -14.65 4.93
C VAL A 409 20.91 -13.50 5.70
N LEU A 410 21.38 -13.75 6.93
CA LEU A 410 22.04 -12.73 7.75
C LEU A 410 23.40 -12.32 7.18
N ASP A 411 24.16 -13.27 6.62
CA ASP A 411 25.46 -12.98 6.00
C ASP A 411 25.29 -12.22 4.68
N GLU A 412 24.29 -12.58 3.88
CA GLU A 412 23.95 -11.85 2.67
C GLU A 412 23.48 -10.42 2.99
N TRP A 413 22.65 -10.23 4.02
CA TRP A 413 22.21 -8.92 4.50
C TRP A 413 23.37 -8.06 5.00
N LYS A 414 24.26 -8.60 5.86
CA LYS A 414 25.46 -7.90 6.34
C LYS A 414 26.35 -7.46 5.19
N LYS A 415 26.57 -8.35 4.21
CA LYS A 415 27.37 -8.06 3.02
C LYS A 415 26.74 -6.96 2.16
N ARG A 416 25.42 -6.96 1.96
CA ARG A 416 24.69 -5.87 1.29
C ARG A 416 24.93 -4.52 1.98
N ASN A 417 24.77 -4.47 3.30
CA ASN A 417 24.97 -3.24 4.06
C ASN A 417 26.43 -2.77 4.04
N GLU A 418 27.40 -3.67 4.03
CA GLU A 418 28.80 -3.30 3.83
C GLU A 418 29.03 -2.61 2.47
N PHE A 419 28.47 -3.14 1.39
CA PHE A 419 28.55 -2.51 0.06
C PHE A 419 27.85 -1.15 0.06
N ARG A 420 26.65 -1.04 0.66
CA ARG A 420 25.90 0.21 0.75
C ARG A 420 26.69 1.27 1.51
N ARG A 421 27.27 0.93 2.65
CA ARG A 421 28.11 1.82 3.44
C ARG A 421 29.32 2.32 2.67
N LYS A 422 30.04 1.42 1.96
CA LYS A 422 31.16 1.80 1.11
C LYS A 422 30.77 2.71 -0.04
N ALA A 423 29.53 2.62 -0.51
CA ALA A 423 28.97 3.46 -1.56
C ALA A 423 28.29 4.75 -1.03
N GLY A 424 28.36 5.03 0.28
CA GLY A 424 27.70 6.19 0.89
C GLY A 424 26.17 6.12 0.92
N LYS A 425 25.60 4.92 0.77
CA LYS A 425 24.15 4.68 0.81
C LYS A 425 23.70 4.35 2.24
N ILE A 426 22.39 4.52 2.50
CA ILE A 426 21.79 4.10 3.78
C ILE A 426 21.91 2.58 3.94
N GLU A 427 22.13 2.17 5.19
CA GLU A 427 22.05 0.77 5.61
C GLU A 427 20.60 0.47 6.00
N PHE A 428 20.12 -0.71 5.68
CA PHE A 428 18.78 -1.15 6.05
C PHE A 428 18.84 -2.09 7.26
N SER A 429 17.85 -2.00 8.15
CA SER A 429 17.55 -3.13 9.02
C SER A 429 17.18 -4.35 8.17
N LEU A 430 17.24 -5.56 8.72
CA LEU A 430 16.82 -6.74 7.97
C LEU A 430 15.35 -6.64 7.54
N VAL A 431 14.50 -6.10 8.41
CA VAL A 431 13.06 -5.90 8.13
C VAL A 431 12.86 -4.91 6.98
N ASP A 432 13.56 -3.77 6.99
CA ASP A 432 13.45 -2.78 5.91
C ASP A 432 14.04 -3.30 4.61
N ASP A 433 15.04 -4.20 4.66
CA ASP A 433 15.62 -4.81 3.46
C ASP A 433 14.66 -5.84 2.82
N ILE A 434 13.87 -6.54 3.64
CA ILE A 434 12.85 -7.50 3.18
C ILE A 434 11.64 -6.75 2.61
N ALA A 435 11.15 -5.79 3.35
CA ALA A 435 9.89 -5.12 3.08
C ALA A 435 9.98 -3.61 3.36
N PRO A 436 10.69 -2.86 2.49
CA PRO A 436 10.90 -1.42 2.68
C PRO A 436 9.59 -0.61 2.68
N THR A 437 8.50 -1.22 2.26
CA THR A 437 7.15 -0.65 2.28
C THR A 437 6.33 -1.06 3.52
N LEU A 438 6.91 -1.85 4.44
CA LEU A 438 6.30 -2.16 5.72
C LEU A 438 6.82 -1.16 6.75
N HIS A 439 6.18 -0.02 6.83
CA HIS A 439 6.53 1.07 7.74
C HIS A 439 6.09 0.78 9.17
N LEU A 440 6.40 -0.41 9.69
CA LEU A 440 6.07 -0.81 11.05
C LEU A 440 7.23 -0.41 11.98
N LYS A 441 7.01 0.57 12.83
CA LYS A 441 7.89 0.82 13.98
C LYS A 441 7.19 0.40 15.26
N GLN A 442 7.93 -0.29 16.12
CA GLN A 442 7.48 -0.56 17.46
C GLN A 442 7.75 0.68 18.31
N GLU A 443 6.68 1.36 18.73
CA GLU A 443 6.76 2.37 19.77
C GLU A 443 6.20 1.78 21.05
N THR A 444 7.10 1.54 22.03
CA THR A 444 6.75 0.96 23.34
C THR A 444 6.00 -0.37 23.21
N ASP A 445 4.70 -0.40 23.46
CA ASP A 445 3.88 -1.62 23.50
C ASP A 445 2.94 -1.80 22.28
N ARG A 446 3.10 -0.97 21.22
CA ARG A 446 2.25 -1.06 20.04
C ARG A 446 3.01 -0.80 18.73
N GLU A 447 2.54 -1.41 17.66
CA GLU A 447 3.01 -1.13 16.31
C GLU A 447 2.21 0.01 15.69
N ILE A 448 2.93 0.98 15.12
CA ILE A 448 2.34 2.13 14.42
C ILE A 448 2.76 2.07 12.95
N CYS A 449 1.83 2.32 12.05
CA CYS A 449 2.13 2.51 10.63
C CYS A 449 2.78 3.87 10.41
N PHE A 450 4.04 3.89 9.96
CA PHE A 450 4.81 5.12 9.70
C PHE A 450 4.74 5.62 8.25
N ALA A 451 4.01 4.95 7.37
CA ALA A 451 3.88 5.39 5.98
C ALA A 451 3.54 6.89 5.83
N PRO A 452 2.56 7.45 6.56
CA PRO A 452 2.22 8.87 6.41
C PRO A 452 3.32 9.85 6.83
N TRP A 453 4.33 9.39 7.59
CA TRP A 453 5.48 10.24 7.98
C TRP A 453 6.66 10.09 7.03
N ASN A 454 6.73 9.00 6.27
CA ASN A 454 7.98 8.60 5.62
C ASN A 454 7.83 8.13 4.18
N GLU A 455 6.63 8.13 3.59
CA GLU A 455 6.42 7.69 2.22
C GLU A 455 5.67 8.73 1.37
N ILE A 456 6.02 8.79 0.10
CA ILE A 456 5.31 9.51 -0.96
C ILE A 456 5.13 8.53 -2.12
N ASP A 457 3.89 8.31 -2.57
CA ASP A 457 3.57 7.59 -3.81
C ASP A 457 3.08 8.61 -4.86
N LEU A 458 3.80 8.74 -5.96
CA LEU A 458 3.51 9.71 -7.01
C LEU A 458 3.11 9.00 -8.31
N TYR A 459 1.91 9.31 -8.78
CA TYR A 459 1.28 8.72 -9.96
C TYR A 459 1.51 9.56 -11.23
N PRO A 460 1.39 8.97 -12.44
CA PRO A 460 1.63 9.68 -13.70
C PRO A 460 0.72 10.89 -13.95
N ASP A 461 -0.48 10.90 -13.40
CA ASP A 461 -1.47 11.98 -13.53
C ASP A 461 -1.34 13.08 -12.46
N GLY A 462 -0.39 12.90 -11.54
CA GLY A 462 -0.11 13.82 -10.44
C GLY A 462 -0.83 13.46 -9.14
N ARG A 463 -1.66 12.44 -9.12
CA ARG A 463 -2.18 11.93 -7.84
C ARG A 463 -1.02 11.56 -6.94
N MET A 464 -1.16 11.86 -5.66
CA MET A 464 -0.18 11.53 -4.63
C MET A 464 -0.85 10.86 -3.46
N ASP A 465 -0.06 10.02 -2.79
CA ASP A 465 -0.43 9.38 -1.55
C ASP A 465 0.80 9.16 -0.65
N PHE A 466 0.56 8.75 0.58
CA PHE A 466 1.62 8.31 1.50
C PHE A 466 1.73 6.78 1.59
N CYS A 467 0.94 6.04 0.83
CA CYS A 467 0.97 4.57 0.82
C CYS A 467 0.18 4.01 -0.35
N CYS A 468 0.70 2.98 -1.01
CA CYS A 468 0.01 2.29 -2.11
C CYS A 468 -1.30 1.55 -1.70
N TRP A 469 -1.61 1.51 -0.40
CA TRP A 469 -2.81 0.90 0.18
C TRP A 469 -3.83 1.93 0.66
N PHE A 470 -3.58 3.20 0.43
CA PHE A 470 -4.49 4.29 0.76
C PHE A 470 -5.15 4.83 -0.51
N GLU A 471 -6.39 5.31 -0.41
CA GLU A 471 -7.03 5.97 -1.54
C GLU A 471 -6.36 7.33 -1.79
N PRO A 472 -5.86 7.62 -3.02
CA PRO A 472 -5.22 8.89 -3.32
C PRO A 472 -6.14 10.08 -3.01
N THR A 473 -5.65 10.97 -2.16
CA THR A 473 -6.41 12.15 -1.69
C THR A 473 -5.81 13.46 -2.15
N LEU A 474 -4.56 13.43 -2.59
CA LEU A 474 -3.79 14.59 -3.01
C LEU A 474 -3.48 14.57 -4.51
N ASN A 475 -3.23 15.75 -5.06
CA ASN A 475 -2.69 15.89 -6.39
C ASN A 475 -1.56 16.92 -6.39
N LEU A 476 -0.38 16.54 -6.90
CA LEU A 476 0.80 17.40 -6.99
C LEU A 476 0.49 18.73 -7.66
N LYS A 477 -0.39 18.73 -8.67
CA LYS A 477 -0.80 19.93 -9.39
C LYS A 477 -1.38 21.04 -8.51
N ASN A 478 -1.99 20.65 -7.38
CA ASN A 478 -2.56 21.61 -6.42
C ASN A 478 -1.49 22.32 -5.58
N PHE A 479 -0.24 21.85 -5.62
CA PHE A 479 0.89 22.38 -4.86
C PHE A 479 1.96 23.01 -5.75
N ILE A 480 1.73 23.06 -7.07
CA ILE A 480 2.65 23.75 -7.98
C ILE A 480 2.44 25.23 -7.82
N GLU A 481 3.48 25.91 -7.39
CA GLU A 481 3.57 27.37 -7.27
C GLU A 481 4.54 27.91 -8.32
N HIS A 482 4.50 29.23 -8.57
CA HIS A 482 5.40 29.88 -9.50
C HIS A 482 6.22 30.94 -8.76
N ASP A 483 7.51 30.96 -8.97
CA ASP A 483 8.39 32.01 -8.45
C ASP A 483 8.22 33.33 -9.23
N ALA A 484 8.95 34.38 -8.82
CA ALA A 484 8.90 35.69 -9.47
C ALA A 484 9.36 35.68 -10.95
N ALA A 485 10.09 34.62 -11.37
CA ALA A 485 10.52 34.41 -12.76
C ALA A 485 9.54 33.54 -13.55
N GLY A 486 8.46 33.09 -12.93
CA GLY A 486 7.45 32.19 -13.53
C GLY A 486 7.88 30.73 -13.57
N LYS A 487 8.94 30.35 -12.85
CA LYS A 487 9.37 28.93 -12.76
C LYS A 487 8.52 28.18 -11.76
N GLU A 488 8.07 27.00 -12.16
CA GLU A 488 7.32 26.09 -11.29
C GLU A 488 8.21 25.52 -10.18
N PHE A 489 7.65 25.44 -8.97
CA PHE A 489 8.25 24.77 -7.83
C PHE A 489 7.17 24.16 -6.92
N VAL A 490 7.58 23.28 -6.01
CA VAL A 490 6.72 22.68 -4.98
C VAL A 490 7.39 22.86 -3.62
N ASP A 491 6.64 23.42 -2.68
CA ASP A 491 7.00 23.42 -1.27
C ASP A 491 6.63 22.07 -0.65
N TRP A 492 7.60 21.17 -0.55
CA TRP A 492 7.39 19.83 -0.02
C TRP A 492 7.07 19.79 1.47
N ASP A 493 7.49 20.78 2.25
CA ASP A 493 7.10 20.86 3.66
C ASP A 493 5.60 21.16 3.77
N LYS A 494 5.05 21.97 2.88
CA LYS A 494 3.62 22.23 2.77
C LYS A 494 2.84 21.00 2.30
N VAL A 495 3.38 20.24 1.35
CA VAL A 495 2.78 18.97 0.90
C VAL A 495 2.74 17.95 2.05
N LEU A 496 3.89 17.67 2.66
CA LEU A 496 4.04 16.67 3.72
C LEU A 496 3.25 17.01 4.99
N ASN A 497 2.99 18.29 5.23
CA ASN A 497 2.21 18.79 6.37
C ASN A 497 0.85 19.34 5.94
N SER A 498 0.35 18.94 4.77
CA SER A 498 -1.03 19.22 4.34
C SER A 498 -2.05 18.58 5.30
N PHE A 499 -3.30 19.07 5.22
CA PHE A 499 -4.37 18.58 6.07
C PHE A 499 -4.58 17.07 5.91
N GLU A 500 -4.50 16.56 4.68
CA GLU A 500 -4.69 15.14 4.36
C GLU A 500 -3.67 14.25 5.06
N TYR A 501 -2.39 14.62 5.01
CA TYR A 501 -1.33 13.90 5.70
C TYR A 501 -1.45 14.00 7.22
N ALA A 502 -1.74 15.21 7.74
CA ALA A 502 -1.93 15.43 9.17
C ALA A 502 -3.13 14.63 9.70
N PHE A 503 -4.21 14.60 8.94
CA PHE A 503 -5.43 13.89 9.27
C PHE A 503 -5.23 12.36 9.29
N ALA A 504 -4.51 11.83 8.31
CA ALA A 504 -4.16 10.42 8.28
C ALA A 504 -3.28 10.02 9.49
N ARG A 505 -2.26 10.83 9.82
CA ARG A 505 -1.38 10.61 10.99
C ARG A 505 -2.17 10.62 12.29
N TYR A 506 -3.03 11.62 12.48
CA TYR A 506 -3.87 11.73 13.66
C TYR A 506 -4.76 10.52 13.89
N ARG A 507 -5.39 10.03 12.81
CA ARG A 507 -6.22 8.81 12.84
C ARG A 507 -5.41 7.56 13.16
N ILE A 508 -4.30 7.36 12.48
CA ILE A 508 -3.42 6.18 12.69
C ILE A 508 -2.91 6.14 14.13
N LEU A 509 -2.54 7.27 14.72
CA LEU A 509 -2.14 7.34 16.13
C LEU A 509 -3.27 6.95 17.10
N ARG A 510 -4.52 6.93 16.65
CA ARG A 510 -5.71 6.51 17.39
C ARG A 510 -6.29 5.18 16.93
N ASP A 511 -5.47 4.40 16.20
CA ASP A 511 -5.90 3.10 15.67
C ASP A 511 -7.11 3.19 14.73
N ASP A 512 -7.27 4.30 14.04
CA ASP A 512 -8.31 4.51 13.04
C ASP A 512 -7.72 4.45 11.63
N PHE A 513 -7.93 3.32 10.97
CA PHE A 513 -7.40 3.03 9.62
C PHE A 513 -8.42 3.30 8.50
N ARG A 514 -9.36 4.21 8.73
CA ARG A 514 -10.29 4.65 7.67
C ARG A 514 -9.52 5.26 6.50
N GLY A 515 -9.81 4.83 5.30
CA GLY A 515 -9.07 5.17 4.08
C GLY A 515 -7.97 4.17 3.73
N CYS A 516 -7.52 3.33 4.67
CA CYS A 516 -6.68 2.21 4.34
C CYS A 516 -7.51 1.08 3.72
N GLN A 517 -6.97 0.45 2.69
CA GLN A 517 -7.63 -0.72 2.09
C GLN A 517 -7.74 -1.86 3.11
N VAL A 518 -8.77 -2.68 3.00
CA VAL A 518 -9.01 -3.82 3.91
C VAL A 518 -7.83 -4.80 3.92
N CYS A 519 -7.12 -4.90 2.82
CA CYS A 519 -5.93 -5.74 2.66
C CYS A 519 -4.65 -5.11 3.23
N CYS A 520 -4.69 -3.90 3.80
CA CYS A 520 -3.53 -3.32 4.47
C CYS A 520 -3.15 -4.14 5.70
N PRO A 521 -1.86 -4.52 5.88
CA PRO A 521 -1.39 -5.27 7.04
C PRO A 521 -1.82 -4.67 8.37
N MET A 522 -1.81 -3.35 8.49
CA MET A 522 -2.21 -2.64 9.71
C MET A 522 -3.70 -2.65 9.95
N ASN A 523 -4.51 -2.58 8.89
CA ASN A 523 -5.96 -2.65 9.01
C ASN A 523 -6.42 -4.06 9.37
N SER A 524 -5.71 -5.08 8.89
CA SER A 524 -6.01 -6.49 9.13
C SER A 524 -5.68 -6.95 10.56
N VAL A 525 -4.76 -6.31 11.27
CA VAL A 525 -4.47 -6.63 12.69
C VAL A 525 -5.70 -6.42 13.59
N LYS A 526 -6.65 -5.59 13.16
CA LYS A 526 -7.93 -5.32 13.87
C LYS A 526 -9.15 -5.88 13.16
N SER A 527 -8.99 -6.37 11.95
CA SER A 527 -9.99 -7.13 11.20
C SER A 527 -9.95 -8.60 11.67
N PRO A 528 -11.03 -9.37 11.50
CA PRO A 528 -10.97 -10.83 11.70
C PRO A 528 -10.03 -11.56 10.72
N VAL A 529 -9.21 -10.82 9.98
CA VAL A 529 -8.20 -11.35 9.03
C VAL A 529 -6.82 -11.09 9.61
N GLU A 530 -6.07 -12.11 9.99
CA GLU A 530 -4.68 -12.01 10.45
C GLU A 530 -3.70 -12.13 9.28
N SER A 531 -2.62 -11.34 9.32
CA SER A 531 -1.56 -11.40 8.33
C SER A 531 -0.46 -12.38 8.76
N ILE A 532 -0.14 -13.36 7.93
CA ILE A 532 1.01 -14.24 8.13
C ILE A 532 2.32 -13.44 8.16
N THR A 533 2.36 -12.30 7.50
CA THR A 533 3.50 -11.36 7.51
C THR A 533 3.91 -10.90 8.90
N LYS A 534 2.95 -10.66 9.80
CA LYS A 534 3.25 -10.22 11.16
C LYS A 534 4.09 -11.26 11.89
N TYR A 535 3.72 -12.52 11.78
CA TYR A 535 4.43 -13.64 12.38
C TYR A 535 5.89 -13.72 11.91
N ASN A 536 6.12 -13.52 10.61
CA ASN A 536 7.45 -13.57 10.02
C ASN A 536 8.34 -12.41 10.42
N VAL A 537 7.78 -11.21 10.53
CA VAL A 537 8.52 -10.00 10.93
C VAL A 537 8.91 -10.06 12.41
N ASP A 538 8.04 -10.51 13.29
CA ASP A 538 8.30 -10.60 14.74
C ASP A 538 9.46 -11.54 15.06
N ARG A 539 9.64 -12.60 14.26
CA ARG A 539 10.75 -13.54 14.40
C ARG A 539 12.13 -12.92 14.18
N PHE A 540 12.24 -11.85 13.38
CA PHE A 540 13.51 -11.15 13.11
C PHE A 540 13.73 -9.94 14.02
N ARG A 541 12.77 -9.64 14.90
CA ARG A 541 12.88 -8.55 15.88
C ARG A 541 13.47 -9.00 17.22
N SER A 542 13.45 -10.31 17.51
CA SER A 542 14.06 -10.94 18.69
C SER A 542 15.54 -11.27 18.43
#